data_848a4d715b075f61d97d39b9266d657d
#
_entry.id   848a4d715b075f61d97d39b9266d657d
#
_cell.length_a   1.000
_cell.length_b   1.000
_cell.length_c   1.000
_cell.angle_alpha   90.00
_cell.angle_beta   90.00
_cell.angle_gamma   90.00
#
_symmetry.space_group_name_H-M   'P 1'
#
loop_
_entity.id
_entity.type
_entity.pdbx_description
1 polymer ?
#
loop_
_entity_poly.entity_id
_entity_poly.type
_entity_poly.pdbx_seq_one_letter_code
_entity_poly.pdbx_strand_id
1 'polypeptide(L)'
;TALEGVFSNSAPSDLRNGWTIRLTPVHDQVTSRSRPALLVILGAVAFVLLIACFNIASLLIARGAGRSREIAIRTALGAGRARVIRQLLTESALLALLGGVAGSLIGAVSATALVRSYPDRFGIPRLDQAHMDWAVLAFTLGLSVITGLAFGLFPALQALRIDTQESLKQGSRGSSRQSGWARHALVVAETALSIILLVGAGLMLRSFLRLTSVDPGFKPEHVVTVRVPLPAAITERRQQPVYYSRLLDKIAATPAFNSVGIVAPLPLAGVDARASLTVEGRTVPAGERQIVKLRSVSSGYFRALGVTLRRGRVFDETDVDTAKQVAVISESLARRYFPNEDPIGRRVTIAAPEKGAREVVMIGH
;
A
#
# COMPACT_ATOMS: atom_id res chain seq x y z
N THR A 1 5.33 -30.91 13.54
CA THR A 1 4.83 -31.35 12.22
C THR A 1 5.88 -32.22 11.52
N ALA A 2 5.48 -33.09 10.54
CA ALA A 2 6.41 -33.97 9.82
C ALA A 2 7.59 -33.20 9.20
N LEU A 3 7.41 -31.98 8.74
CA LEU A 3 8.45 -31.09 8.18
C LEU A 3 9.45 -30.58 9.23
N GLU A 4 9.03 -30.39 10.47
CA GLU A 4 9.93 -30.02 11.57
C GLU A 4 10.87 -31.19 11.91
N GLY A 5 10.36 -32.41 11.84
CA GLY A 5 11.19 -33.64 12.03
C GLY A 5 12.24 -33.83 10.93
N VAL A 6 11.87 -33.59 9.68
CA VAL A 6 12.80 -33.70 8.54
C VAL A 6 13.88 -32.59 8.64
N PHE A 7 13.52 -31.37 8.99
CA PHE A 7 14.47 -30.26 9.11
C PHE A 7 15.40 -30.46 10.33
N SER A 8 14.87 -30.91 11.47
CA SER A 8 15.69 -31.15 12.67
C SER A 8 16.74 -32.26 12.46
N ASN A 9 16.45 -33.22 11.60
CA ASN A 9 17.39 -34.29 11.27
C ASN A 9 18.39 -33.91 10.19
N SER A 10 18.04 -32.99 9.29
CA SER A 10 18.87 -32.61 8.15
C SER A 10 19.66 -31.29 8.37
N ALA A 11 19.32 -30.51 9.38
CA ALA A 11 20.02 -29.29 9.69
C ALA A 11 21.30 -29.49 10.48
N PRO A 12 22.39 -28.76 10.22
CA PRO A 12 23.58 -28.73 11.03
C PRO A 12 23.26 -28.46 12.51
N SER A 13 24.07 -29.05 13.42
CA SER A 13 23.83 -29.03 14.87
C SER A 13 23.74 -27.60 15.46
N ASP A 14 24.49 -26.66 14.89
CA ASP A 14 24.50 -25.24 15.22
C ASP A 14 23.21 -24.49 14.84
N LEU A 15 22.44 -25.06 13.90
CA LEU A 15 21.19 -24.49 13.43
C LEU A 15 19.95 -25.12 14.09
N ARG A 16 20.09 -26.19 14.89
CA ARG A 16 18.95 -26.91 15.49
C ARG A 16 18.26 -26.13 16.63
N ASN A 17 18.99 -25.31 17.35
CA ASN A 17 18.46 -24.58 18.50
C ASN A 17 17.88 -23.23 18.09
N GLY A 18 16.57 -23.06 18.24
CA GLY A 18 15.87 -21.79 18.05
C GLY A 18 15.23 -21.55 16.67
N TRP A 19 15.17 -22.55 15.80
CA TRP A 19 14.43 -22.44 14.55
C TRP A 19 12.97 -22.88 14.71
N THR A 20 12.06 -22.02 14.29
CA THR A 20 10.66 -22.37 14.09
C THR A 20 10.36 -22.31 12.58
N ILE A 21 9.86 -23.41 12.03
CA ILE A 21 9.39 -23.44 10.64
C ILE A 21 7.96 -22.91 10.64
N ARG A 22 7.76 -21.72 10.06
CA ARG A 22 6.45 -21.17 9.84
C ARG A 22 6.04 -21.39 8.38
N LEU A 23 5.10 -22.31 8.18
CA LEU A 23 4.48 -22.48 6.87
C LEU A 23 3.49 -21.37 6.64
N THR A 24 3.73 -20.56 5.63
CA THR A 24 2.81 -19.49 5.21
C THR A 24 2.42 -19.78 3.77
N PRO A 25 1.13 -19.82 3.42
CA PRO A 25 0.71 -19.94 2.04
C PRO A 25 1.35 -18.83 1.19
N VAL A 26 1.84 -19.17 0.00
CA VAL A 26 2.51 -18.21 -0.89
C VAL A 26 1.61 -17.01 -1.19
N HIS A 27 0.32 -17.27 -1.37
CA HIS A 27 -0.69 -16.23 -1.55
C HIS A 27 -0.69 -15.22 -0.39
N ASP A 28 -0.67 -15.68 0.85
CA ASP A 28 -0.67 -14.82 2.03
C ASP A 28 0.65 -14.05 2.17
N GLN A 29 1.76 -14.67 1.79
CA GLN A 29 3.06 -14.02 1.81
C GLN A 29 3.15 -12.86 0.82
N VAL A 30 2.59 -13.02 -0.39
CA VAL A 30 2.59 -11.99 -1.44
C VAL A 30 1.59 -10.87 -1.12
N THR A 31 0.42 -11.22 -0.58
CA THR A 31 -0.68 -10.27 -0.34
C THR A 31 -0.62 -9.58 1.01
N SER A 32 0.14 -10.12 1.98
CA SER A 32 0.18 -9.62 3.37
C SER A 32 0.51 -8.13 3.50
N ARG A 33 1.38 -7.62 2.64
CA ARG A 33 1.77 -6.20 2.65
C ARG A 33 0.70 -5.27 2.07
N SER A 34 -0.03 -5.73 1.05
CA SER A 34 -1.00 -4.91 0.32
C SER A 34 -2.40 -5.00 0.94
N ARG A 35 -2.74 -6.10 1.61
CA ARG A 35 -4.06 -6.35 2.19
C ARG A 35 -4.56 -5.25 3.14
N PRO A 36 -3.78 -4.76 4.12
CA PRO A 36 -4.24 -3.70 5.02
C PRO A 36 -4.56 -2.40 4.27
N ALA A 37 -3.72 -2.01 3.31
CA ALA A 37 -3.94 -0.82 2.50
C ALA A 37 -5.20 -0.94 1.63
N LEU A 38 -5.42 -2.10 1.01
CA LEU A 38 -6.61 -2.36 0.22
C LEU A 38 -7.88 -2.34 1.07
N LEU A 39 -7.86 -2.88 2.29
CA LEU A 39 -9.00 -2.82 3.22
C LEU A 39 -9.33 -1.40 3.65
N VAL A 40 -8.34 -0.55 3.89
CA VAL A 40 -8.55 0.87 4.20
C VAL A 40 -9.17 1.60 3.03
N ILE A 41 -8.68 1.38 1.81
CA ILE A 41 -9.24 1.97 0.58
C ILE A 41 -10.68 1.49 0.39
N LEU A 42 -10.95 0.19 0.53
CA LEU A 42 -12.29 -0.37 0.42
C LEU A 42 -13.24 0.26 1.45
N GLY A 43 -12.80 0.44 2.70
CA GLY A 43 -13.57 1.12 3.74
C GLY A 43 -13.87 2.58 3.39
N ALA A 44 -12.89 3.31 2.87
CA ALA A 44 -13.07 4.69 2.42
C ALA A 44 -14.10 4.77 1.27
N VAL A 45 -13.99 3.89 0.29
CA VAL A 45 -14.96 3.81 -0.83
C VAL A 45 -16.37 3.47 -0.34
N ALA A 46 -16.49 2.55 0.63
CA ALA A 46 -17.77 2.22 1.24
C ALA A 46 -18.40 3.44 1.96
N PHE A 47 -17.62 4.23 2.67
CA PHE A 47 -18.12 5.46 3.30
C PHE A 47 -18.54 6.52 2.28
N VAL A 48 -17.78 6.72 1.21
CA VAL A 48 -18.18 7.62 0.11
C VAL A 48 -19.49 7.16 -0.52
N LEU A 49 -19.64 5.84 -0.75
CA LEU A 49 -20.89 5.28 -1.27
C LEU A 49 -22.05 5.54 -0.31
N LEU A 50 -21.87 5.35 1.01
CA LEU A 50 -22.91 5.63 2.01
C LEU A 50 -23.30 7.11 2.01
N ILE A 51 -22.35 8.04 1.91
CA ILE A 51 -22.62 9.48 1.80
C ILE A 51 -23.45 9.77 0.55
N ALA A 52 -23.07 9.22 -0.60
CA ALA A 52 -23.83 9.38 -1.84
C ALA A 52 -25.26 8.82 -1.70
N CYS A 53 -25.39 7.67 -1.03
CA CYS A 53 -26.69 7.05 -0.75
C CYS A 53 -27.59 7.93 0.15
N PHE A 54 -27.02 8.51 1.22
CA PHE A 54 -27.75 9.41 2.10
C PHE A 54 -28.21 10.69 1.39
N ASN A 55 -27.37 11.23 0.51
CA ASN A 55 -27.73 12.37 -0.34
C ASN A 55 -28.91 12.06 -1.27
N ILE A 56 -28.85 10.90 -1.94
CA ILE A 56 -29.96 10.44 -2.81
C ILE A 56 -31.24 10.20 -1.97
N ALA A 57 -31.13 9.56 -0.80
CA ALA A 57 -32.26 9.35 0.09
C ALA A 57 -32.89 10.66 0.53
N SER A 58 -32.08 11.65 0.93
CA SER A 58 -32.57 12.99 1.33
C SER A 58 -33.30 13.70 0.19
N LEU A 59 -32.77 13.62 -1.04
CA LEU A 59 -33.41 14.18 -2.23
C LEU A 59 -34.73 13.48 -2.57
N LEU A 60 -34.78 12.15 -2.45
CA LEU A 60 -36.00 11.37 -2.71
C LEU A 60 -37.08 11.66 -1.66
N ILE A 61 -36.73 11.80 -0.38
CA ILE A 61 -37.66 12.21 0.67
C ILE A 61 -38.21 13.61 0.40
N ALA A 62 -37.38 14.58 -0.02
CA ALA A 62 -37.82 15.92 -0.37
C ALA A 62 -38.76 15.92 -1.59
N ARG A 63 -38.44 15.15 -2.62
CA ARG A 63 -39.31 14.99 -3.80
C ARG A 63 -40.61 14.22 -3.49
N GLY A 64 -40.56 13.25 -2.59
CA GLY A 64 -41.71 12.47 -2.17
C GLY A 64 -42.80 13.33 -1.54
N ALA A 65 -42.45 14.35 -0.79
CA ALA A 65 -43.39 15.30 -0.22
C ALA A 65 -44.19 16.09 -1.31
N GLY A 66 -43.53 16.43 -2.43
CA GLY A 66 -44.19 17.06 -3.58
C GLY A 66 -45.08 16.09 -4.39
N ARG A 67 -44.71 14.79 -4.46
CA ARG A 67 -45.47 13.75 -5.19
C ARG A 67 -46.63 13.14 -4.40
N SER A 68 -46.70 13.40 -3.08
CA SER A 68 -47.75 12.81 -2.22
C SER A 68 -49.16 13.13 -2.73
N ARG A 69 -49.39 14.33 -3.22
CA ARG A 69 -50.66 14.78 -3.78
C ARG A 69 -51.01 14.03 -5.08
N GLU A 70 -50.02 13.82 -5.95
CA GLU A 70 -50.21 13.07 -7.22
C GLU A 70 -50.52 11.59 -6.93
N ILE A 71 -49.78 10.98 -5.97
CA ILE A 71 -50.02 9.61 -5.55
C ILE A 71 -51.40 9.45 -4.92
N ALA A 72 -51.84 10.42 -4.08
CA ALA A 72 -53.17 10.43 -3.47
C ALA A 72 -54.30 10.49 -4.53
N ILE A 73 -54.15 11.36 -5.55
CA ILE A 73 -55.12 11.48 -6.65
C ILE A 73 -55.17 10.14 -7.45
N ARG A 74 -54.04 9.55 -7.79
CA ARG A 74 -54.00 8.26 -8.52
C ARG A 74 -54.61 7.14 -7.73
N THR A 75 -54.37 7.11 -6.41
CA THR A 75 -54.94 6.08 -5.52
C THR A 75 -56.43 6.28 -5.37
N ALA A 76 -56.91 7.52 -5.31
CA ALA A 76 -58.35 7.83 -5.28
C ALA A 76 -59.08 7.44 -6.60
N LEU A 77 -58.36 7.50 -7.74
CA LEU A 77 -58.84 7.04 -9.05
C LEU A 77 -58.74 5.51 -9.25
N GLY A 78 -58.39 4.75 -8.20
CA GLY A 78 -58.34 3.29 -8.23
C GLY A 78 -57.00 2.67 -8.61
N ALA A 79 -55.89 3.44 -8.64
CA ALA A 79 -54.59 2.85 -8.87
C ALA A 79 -54.16 1.98 -7.68
N GLY A 80 -53.97 0.70 -7.91
CA GLY A 80 -53.52 -0.25 -6.88
C GLY A 80 -52.11 0.13 -6.36
N ARG A 81 -51.91 0.01 -5.04
CA ARG A 81 -50.65 0.32 -4.34
C ARG A 81 -49.42 -0.36 -4.97
N ALA A 82 -49.57 -1.63 -5.39
CA ALA A 82 -48.50 -2.39 -6.04
C ALA A 82 -48.06 -1.77 -7.40
N ARG A 83 -48.94 -1.14 -8.14
CA ARG A 83 -48.62 -0.49 -9.41
C ARG A 83 -47.78 0.74 -9.19
N VAL A 84 -48.07 1.55 -8.17
CA VAL A 84 -47.28 2.73 -7.79
C VAL A 84 -45.87 2.34 -7.32
N ILE A 85 -45.76 1.32 -6.45
CA ILE A 85 -44.46 0.81 -6.00
C ILE A 85 -43.64 0.33 -7.19
N ARG A 86 -44.20 -0.51 -8.06
CA ARG A 86 -43.50 -1.05 -9.22
C ARG A 86 -42.99 0.08 -10.13
N GLN A 87 -43.80 1.11 -10.35
CA GLN A 87 -43.40 2.26 -11.16
C GLN A 87 -42.21 2.99 -10.53
N LEU A 88 -42.25 3.29 -9.23
CA LEU A 88 -41.12 3.97 -8.52
C LEU A 88 -39.86 3.12 -8.50
N LEU A 89 -40.00 1.82 -8.29
CA LEU A 89 -38.83 0.92 -8.31
C LEU A 89 -38.22 0.77 -9.70
N THR A 90 -39.06 0.71 -10.77
CA THR A 90 -38.51 0.67 -12.14
C THR A 90 -37.82 1.96 -12.53
N GLU A 91 -38.35 3.14 -12.14
CA GLU A 91 -37.70 4.43 -12.34
C GLU A 91 -36.35 4.47 -11.64
N SER A 92 -36.28 4.05 -10.34
CA SER A 92 -35.05 3.98 -9.58
C SER A 92 -34.03 2.98 -10.14
N ALA A 93 -34.50 1.81 -10.58
CA ALA A 93 -33.63 0.79 -11.19
C ALA A 93 -33.03 1.25 -12.52
N LEU A 94 -33.81 1.93 -13.36
CA LEU A 94 -33.30 2.49 -14.62
C LEU A 94 -32.23 3.56 -14.39
N LEU A 95 -32.50 4.47 -13.45
CA LEU A 95 -31.50 5.50 -13.09
C LEU A 95 -30.22 4.89 -12.50
N ALA A 96 -30.37 3.87 -11.64
CA ALA A 96 -29.23 3.15 -11.05
C ALA A 96 -28.43 2.40 -12.12
N LEU A 97 -29.10 1.78 -13.09
CA LEU A 97 -28.44 1.09 -14.19
C LEU A 97 -27.67 2.07 -15.09
N LEU A 98 -28.30 3.19 -15.49
CA LEU A 98 -27.62 4.22 -16.29
C LEU A 98 -26.41 4.82 -15.55
N GLY A 99 -26.57 5.13 -14.26
CA GLY A 99 -25.49 5.58 -13.40
C GLY A 99 -24.37 4.54 -13.24
N GLY A 100 -24.76 3.27 -13.06
CA GLY A 100 -23.83 2.15 -12.98
C GLY A 100 -23.02 1.94 -14.25
N VAL A 101 -23.64 2.02 -15.42
CA VAL A 101 -22.95 1.94 -16.72
C VAL A 101 -22.01 3.12 -16.91
N ALA A 102 -22.46 4.34 -16.68
CA ALA A 102 -21.61 5.53 -16.79
C ALA A 102 -20.42 5.49 -15.82
N GLY A 103 -20.67 5.12 -14.55
CA GLY A 103 -19.62 4.94 -13.54
C GLY A 103 -18.62 3.85 -13.90
N SER A 104 -19.09 2.73 -14.45
CA SER A 104 -18.21 1.65 -14.92
C SER A 104 -17.32 2.08 -16.08
N LEU A 105 -17.85 2.85 -17.04
CA LEU A 105 -17.06 3.39 -18.15
C LEU A 105 -15.99 4.37 -17.67
N ILE A 106 -16.35 5.30 -16.80
CA ILE A 106 -15.40 6.25 -16.21
C ILE A 106 -14.33 5.51 -15.41
N GLY A 107 -14.73 4.51 -14.60
CA GLY A 107 -13.84 3.67 -13.82
C GLY A 107 -12.84 2.91 -14.69
N ALA A 108 -13.29 2.30 -15.79
CA ALA A 108 -12.43 1.57 -16.72
C ALA A 108 -11.39 2.49 -17.39
N VAL A 109 -11.83 3.66 -17.86
CA VAL A 109 -10.93 4.65 -18.47
C VAL A 109 -9.91 5.16 -17.45
N SER A 110 -10.36 5.51 -16.24
CA SER A 110 -9.49 6.02 -15.18
C SER A 110 -8.46 4.98 -14.71
N ALA A 111 -8.88 3.72 -14.53
CA ALA A 111 -7.99 2.62 -14.15
C ALA A 111 -6.91 2.38 -15.22
N THR A 112 -7.32 2.34 -16.50
CA THR A 112 -6.40 2.15 -17.62
C THR A 112 -5.41 3.33 -17.74
N ALA A 113 -5.88 4.55 -17.58
CA ALA A 113 -5.03 5.75 -17.61
C ALA A 113 -4.01 5.74 -16.46
N LEU A 114 -4.44 5.36 -15.25
CA LEU A 114 -3.57 5.26 -14.08
C LEU A 114 -2.47 4.22 -14.28
N VAL A 115 -2.82 3.02 -14.73
CA VAL A 115 -1.86 1.93 -14.99
C VAL A 115 -0.85 2.35 -16.06
N ARG A 116 -1.29 2.97 -17.16
CA ARG A 116 -0.40 3.43 -18.24
C ARG A 116 0.53 4.57 -17.81
N SER A 117 0.07 5.45 -16.93
CA SER A 117 0.89 6.58 -16.44
C SER A 117 2.00 6.15 -15.49
N TYR A 118 1.87 5.00 -14.80
CA TYR A 118 2.79 4.57 -13.74
C TYR A 118 3.08 3.06 -13.74
N PRO A 119 3.61 2.48 -14.84
CA PRO A 119 3.71 1.02 -14.99
C PRO A 119 4.61 0.33 -13.96
N ASP A 120 5.66 1.01 -13.42
CA ASP A 120 6.70 0.35 -12.62
C ASP A 120 6.85 0.86 -11.16
N ARG A 121 6.10 1.88 -10.75
CA ARG A 121 6.38 2.58 -9.47
C ARG A 121 5.63 2.07 -8.25
N PHE A 122 4.51 1.37 -8.42
CA PHE A 122 3.69 0.96 -7.28
C PHE A 122 4.18 -0.31 -6.57
N GLY A 123 5.11 -1.06 -7.15
CA GLY A 123 5.60 -2.32 -6.56
C GLY A 123 4.49 -3.33 -6.25
N ILE A 124 3.31 -3.16 -6.86
CA ILE A 124 2.17 -4.06 -6.71
C ILE A 124 2.29 -5.12 -7.79
N PRO A 125 2.46 -6.40 -7.41
CA PRO A 125 2.55 -7.49 -8.38
C PRO A 125 1.29 -7.52 -9.25
N ARG A 126 1.46 -7.66 -10.57
CA ARG A 126 0.38 -7.81 -11.55
C ARG A 126 -0.57 -6.61 -11.68
N LEU A 127 -0.10 -5.41 -11.41
CA LEU A 127 -0.90 -4.20 -11.62
C LEU A 127 -1.22 -4.01 -13.13
N ASP A 128 -0.36 -4.47 -14.01
CA ASP A 128 -0.53 -4.53 -15.45
C ASP A 128 -1.72 -5.41 -15.90
N GLN A 129 -2.09 -6.38 -15.06
CA GLN A 129 -3.26 -7.25 -15.27
C GLN A 129 -4.54 -6.70 -14.67
N ALA A 130 -4.49 -5.53 -14.00
CA ALA A 130 -5.66 -4.90 -13.43
C ALA A 130 -6.51 -4.29 -14.55
N HIS A 131 -7.49 -5.03 -15.01
CA HIS A 131 -8.49 -4.61 -15.99
C HIS A 131 -9.90 -4.89 -15.44
N MET A 132 -10.86 -4.18 -15.97
CA MET A 132 -12.27 -4.42 -15.64
C MET A 132 -12.71 -5.71 -16.35
N ASP A 133 -12.88 -6.76 -15.57
CA ASP A 133 -13.41 -8.04 -16.05
C ASP A 133 -14.93 -8.09 -15.89
N TRP A 134 -15.54 -9.18 -16.40
CA TRP A 134 -16.99 -9.39 -16.29
C TRP A 134 -17.47 -9.47 -14.84
N ALA A 135 -16.68 -10.02 -13.93
CA ALA A 135 -17.06 -10.16 -12.53
C ALA A 135 -17.13 -8.78 -11.84
N VAL A 136 -16.16 -7.91 -12.09
CA VAL A 136 -16.17 -6.52 -11.58
C VAL A 136 -17.34 -5.74 -12.16
N LEU A 137 -17.62 -5.88 -13.46
CA LEU A 137 -18.75 -5.21 -14.11
C LEU A 137 -20.08 -5.68 -13.51
N ALA A 138 -20.29 -6.99 -13.39
CA ALA A 138 -21.50 -7.56 -12.81
C ALA A 138 -21.69 -7.14 -11.34
N PHE A 139 -20.61 -7.14 -10.56
CA PHE A 139 -20.63 -6.66 -9.18
C PHE A 139 -21.01 -5.19 -9.10
N THR A 140 -20.41 -4.33 -9.92
CA THR A 140 -20.67 -2.88 -9.91
C THR A 140 -22.10 -2.57 -10.31
N LEU A 141 -22.60 -3.20 -11.38
CA LEU A 141 -23.99 -3.04 -11.83
C LEU A 141 -24.97 -3.60 -10.80
N GLY A 142 -24.68 -4.78 -10.24
CA GLY A 142 -25.50 -5.39 -9.19
C GLY A 142 -25.59 -4.49 -7.95
N LEU A 143 -24.44 -3.97 -7.48
CA LEU A 143 -24.39 -3.06 -6.36
C LEU A 143 -25.14 -1.74 -6.64
N SER A 144 -25.04 -1.19 -7.85
CA SER A 144 -25.77 0.01 -8.27
C SER A 144 -27.27 -0.22 -8.23
N VAL A 145 -27.74 -1.35 -8.77
CA VAL A 145 -29.18 -1.70 -8.79
C VAL A 145 -29.68 -1.94 -7.36
N ILE A 146 -28.97 -2.72 -6.54
CA ILE A 146 -29.34 -2.99 -5.14
C ILE A 146 -29.46 -1.67 -4.37
N THR A 147 -28.47 -0.79 -4.51
CA THR A 147 -28.45 0.53 -3.87
C THR A 147 -29.62 1.38 -4.34
N GLY A 148 -29.86 1.46 -5.66
CA GLY A 148 -30.99 2.21 -6.24
C GLY A 148 -32.35 1.70 -5.79
N LEU A 149 -32.53 0.37 -5.70
CA LEU A 149 -33.75 -0.23 -5.19
C LEU A 149 -33.94 0.01 -3.68
N ALA A 150 -32.90 -0.16 -2.88
CA ALA A 150 -32.96 0.06 -1.43
C ALA A 150 -33.39 1.49 -1.10
N PHE A 151 -32.79 2.47 -1.77
CA PHE A 151 -33.14 3.87 -1.56
C PHE A 151 -34.43 4.31 -2.28
N GLY A 152 -34.82 3.66 -3.39
CA GLY A 152 -36.10 3.87 -4.04
C GLY A 152 -37.29 3.27 -3.25
N LEU A 153 -37.06 2.18 -2.52
CA LEU A 153 -38.10 1.51 -1.74
C LEU A 153 -38.54 2.33 -0.51
N PHE A 154 -37.62 3.04 0.13
CA PHE A 154 -37.94 3.82 1.35
C PHE A 154 -39.03 4.89 1.09
N PRO A 155 -38.93 5.80 0.11
CA PRO A 155 -40.01 6.75 -0.18
C PRO A 155 -41.27 6.08 -0.73
N ALA A 156 -41.12 4.94 -1.43
CA ALA A 156 -42.31 4.17 -1.91
C ALA A 156 -43.11 3.59 -0.76
N LEU A 157 -42.47 3.04 0.27
CA LEU A 157 -43.13 2.56 1.48
C LEU A 157 -43.69 3.70 2.32
N GLN A 158 -43.04 4.81 2.40
CA GLN A 158 -43.52 5.99 3.13
C GLN A 158 -44.76 6.59 2.48
N ALA A 159 -44.82 6.63 1.13
CA ALA A 159 -45.98 7.07 0.40
C ALA A 159 -47.24 6.21 0.64
N LEU A 160 -47.08 4.92 0.97
CA LEU A 160 -48.15 4.02 1.28
C LEU A 160 -48.72 4.17 2.73
N ARG A 161 -47.99 4.74 3.63
CA ARG A 161 -48.40 4.99 5.02
C ARG A 161 -49.22 6.26 5.20
N ILE A 162 -49.38 7.05 4.14
CA ILE A 162 -50.21 8.25 4.17
C ILE A 162 -51.67 7.82 4.13
N ASP A 163 -52.31 7.90 5.28
CA ASP A 163 -53.77 7.63 5.37
C ASP A 163 -54.51 8.78 4.68
N THR A 164 -55.22 8.42 3.60
CA THR A 164 -55.92 9.38 2.74
C THR A 164 -57.00 10.18 3.46
N GLN A 165 -57.56 9.65 4.56
CA GLN A 165 -58.57 10.37 5.36
C GLN A 165 -57.98 11.47 6.23
N GLU A 166 -56.79 11.30 6.74
CA GLU A 166 -56.12 12.27 7.63
C GLU A 166 -55.51 13.42 6.81
N SER A 167 -55.04 13.13 5.60
CA SER A 167 -54.43 14.12 4.68
C SER A 167 -55.42 15.13 4.13
N LEU A 168 -56.74 14.79 4.06
CA LEU A 168 -57.79 15.67 3.62
C LEU A 168 -58.39 16.53 4.76
N LYS A 169 -58.27 16.09 6.02
CA LYS A 169 -58.79 16.79 7.21
C LYS A 169 -57.82 17.72 7.89
N GLN A 170 -56.52 17.47 7.79
CA GLN A 170 -55.51 18.31 8.44
C GLN A 170 -54.69 19.03 7.37
N GLY A 171 -54.97 20.33 7.18
CA GLY A 171 -54.10 21.20 6.44
C GLY A 171 -52.66 21.15 7.02
N SER A 172 -51.72 20.63 6.22
CA SER A 172 -50.27 20.77 6.19
C SER A 172 -49.39 20.68 7.49
N ARG A 173 -49.93 20.50 8.69
CA ARG A 173 -49.14 20.62 9.95
C ARG A 173 -48.71 19.29 10.59
N GLY A 174 -49.31 18.13 10.25
CA GLY A 174 -49.02 16.84 10.91
C GLY A 174 -47.95 15.96 10.24
N SER A 175 -47.86 16.04 8.92
CA SER A 175 -46.97 15.19 8.10
C SER A 175 -45.49 15.62 8.11
N SER A 176 -45.21 16.89 8.51
CA SER A 176 -43.86 17.46 8.44
C SER A 176 -42.91 16.97 9.54
N ARG A 177 -43.44 16.53 10.69
CA ARG A 177 -42.62 16.20 11.88
C ARG A 177 -41.86 14.87 11.75
N GLN A 178 -42.49 13.85 11.17
CA GLN A 178 -41.90 12.52 11.03
C GLN A 178 -40.88 12.46 9.87
N SER A 179 -41.18 13.20 8.76
CA SER A 179 -40.27 13.38 7.64
C SER A 179 -39.04 14.23 8.01
N GLY A 180 -39.22 15.20 8.95
CA GLY A 180 -38.15 16.05 9.43
C GLY A 180 -37.08 15.27 10.21
N TRP A 181 -37.46 14.37 11.11
CA TRP A 181 -36.50 13.62 11.91
C TRP A 181 -35.59 12.71 11.07
N ALA A 182 -36.18 11.96 10.13
CA ALA A 182 -35.42 11.06 9.24
C ALA A 182 -34.39 11.85 8.42
N ARG A 183 -34.79 13.02 7.91
CA ARG A 183 -33.89 13.91 7.17
C ARG A 183 -32.73 14.45 8.05
N HIS A 184 -33.04 14.88 9.28
CA HIS A 184 -32.00 15.33 10.21
C HIS A 184 -31.03 14.19 10.58
N ALA A 185 -31.53 12.98 10.82
CA ALA A 185 -30.71 11.82 11.11
C ALA A 185 -29.76 11.48 9.93
N LEU A 186 -30.23 11.57 8.68
CA LEU A 186 -29.39 11.37 7.50
C LEU A 186 -28.30 12.42 7.39
N VAL A 187 -28.63 13.72 7.62
CA VAL A 187 -27.64 14.81 7.57
C VAL A 187 -26.59 14.63 8.67
N VAL A 188 -27.00 14.25 9.88
CA VAL A 188 -26.05 13.96 10.98
C VAL A 188 -25.12 12.80 10.63
N ALA A 189 -25.69 11.70 10.09
CA ALA A 189 -24.88 10.55 9.69
C ALA A 189 -23.91 10.89 8.56
N GLU A 190 -24.34 11.63 7.55
CA GLU A 190 -23.50 12.12 6.45
C GLU A 190 -22.36 13.00 6.96
N THR A 191 -22.67 13.96 7.83
CA THR A 191 -21.67 14.84 8.43
C THR A 191 -20.67 14.05 9.26
N ALA A 192 -21.13 13.08 10.06
CA ALA A 192 -20.26 12.21 10.86
C ALA A 192 -19.31 11.39 9.96
N LEU A 193 -19.83 10.77 8.90
CA LEU A 193 -19.02 10.01 7.95
C LEU A 193 -17.99 10.90 7.23
N SER A 194 -18.41 12.12 6.84
CA SER A 194 -17.53 13.09 6.20
C SER A 194 -16.38 13.50 7.11
N ILE A 195 -16.66 13.73 8.41
CA ILE A 195 -15.63 14.05 9.41
C ILE A 195 -14.67 12.87 9.59
N ILE A 196 -15.18 11.64 9.70
CA ILE A 196 -14.34 10.44 9.83
C ILE A 196 -13.40 10.31 8.63
N LEU A 197 -13.90 10.50 7.42
CA LEU A 197 -13.08 10.46 6.20
C LEU A 197 -12.05 11.59 6.18
N LEU A 198 -12.42 12.80 6.57
CA LEU A 198 -11.51 13.95 6.61
C LEU A 198 -10.38 13.74 7.61
N VAL A 199 -10.69 13.25 8.81
CA VAL A 199 -9.68 12.91 9.82
C VAL A 199 -8.78 11.79 9.33
N GLY A 200 -9.35 10.74 8.73
CA GLY A 200 -8.57 9.64 8.14
C GLY A 200 -7.62 10.11 7.04
N ALA A 201 -8.12 10.93 6.12
CA ALA A 201 -7.31 11.53 5.05
C ALA A 201 -6.21 12.44 5.61
N GLY A 202 -6.53 13.27 6.61
CA GLY A 202 -5.55 14.13 7.28
C GLY A 202 -4.43 13.35 7.98
N LEU A 203 -4.77 12.25 8.65
CA LEU A 203 -3.78 11.36 9.28
C LEU A 203 -2.89 10.68 8.24
N MET A 204 -3.46 10.22 7.13
CA MET A 204 -2.69 9.62 6.03
C MET A 204 -1.76 10.64 5.38
N LEU A 205 -2.25 11.85 5.11
CA LEU A 205 -1.42 12.93 4.56
C LEU A 205 -0.27 13.29 5.51
N ARG A 206 -0.55 13.43 6.80
CA ARG A 206 0.48 13.70 7.81
C ARG A 206 1.52 12.58 7.89
N SER A 207 1.07 11.31 7.81
CA SER A 207 1.98 10.16 7.78
C SER A 207 2.86 10.18 6.53
N PHE A 208 2.28 10.48 5.37
CA PHE A 208 3.01 10.61 4.11
C PHE A 208 4.05 11.74 4.17
N LEU A 209 3.66 12.93 4.62
CA LEU A 209 4.58 14.06 4.77
C LEU A 209 5.72 13.76 5.74
N ARG A 210 5.45 13.04 6.84
CA ARG A 210 6.50 12.60 7.75
C ARG A 210 7.45 11.60 7.12
N LEU A 211 6.94 10.65 6.32
CA LEU A 211 7.78 9.68 5.62
C LEU A 211 8.67 10.35 4.58
N THR A 212 8.16 11.36 3.88
CA THR A 212 8.93 12.10 2.86
C THR A 212 9.92 13.11 3.47
N SER A 213 9.68 13.56 4.69
CA SER A 213 10.57 14.49 5.41
C SER A 213 11.70 13.80 6.21
N VAL A 214 11.70 12.46 6.27
CA VAL A 214 12.80 11.73 6.91
C VAL A 214 14.06 11.89 6.08
N ASP A 215 15.14 12.38 6.69
CA ASP A 215 16.45 12.41 6.06
C ASP A 215 16.91 10.97 5.77
N PRO A 216 17.08 10.58 4.50
CA PRO A 216 17.52 9.23 4.16
C PRO A 216 19.01 8.99 4.47
N GLY A 217 19.74 10.00 4.94
CA GLY A 217 21.18 9.94 5.22
C GLY A 217 22.04 10.05 3.95
N PHE A 218 21.45 10.46 2.84
CA PHE A 218 22.15 10.75 1.57
C PHE A 218 21.40 11.86 0.81
N LYS A 219 22.09 12.49 -0.15
CA LYS A 219 21.52 13.58 -0.96
C LYS A 219 20.90 12.99 -2.24
N PRO A 220 19.58 12.88 -2.34
CA PRO A 220 18.91 12.33 -3.52
C PRO A 220 18.89 13.29 -4.72
N GLU A 221 19.13 14.59 -4.48
CA GLU A 221 19.10 15.61 -5.53
C GLU A 221 20.27 15.37 -6.51
N HIS A 222 19.97 15.43 -7.79
CA HIS A 222 20.93 15.22 -8.87
C HIS A 222 21.55 13.82 -8.96
N VAL A 223 20.93 12.82 -8.32
CA VAL A 223 21.35 11.41 -8.42
C VAL A 223 20.45 10.69 -9.44
N VAL A 224 21.08 10.10 -10.45
CA VAL A 224 20.41 9.23 -11.41
C VAL A 224 20.78 7.79 -11.11
N THR A 225 19.78 6.90 -11.04
CA THR A 225 20.02 5.48 -10.81
C THR A 225 19.57 4.67 -12.03
N VAL A 226 20.42 3.74 -12.44
CA VAL A 226 20.14 2.82 -13.54
C VAL A 226 20.35 1.39 -13.06
N ARG A 227 19.41 0.51 -13.37
CA ARG A 227 19.58 -0.93 -13.11
C ARG A 227 20.33 -1.54 -14.30
N VAL A 228 21.51 -2.06 -14.03
CA VAL A 228 22.31 -2.76 -15.02
C VAL A 228 22.23 -4.26 -14.73
N PRO A 229 21.50 -5.04 -15.55
CA PRO A 229 21.51 -6.48 -15.44
C PRO A 229 22.87 -7.03 -15.86
N LEU A 230 23.30 -8.11 -15.19
CA LEU A 230 24.51 -8.81 -15.60
C LEU A 230 24.23 -9.52 -16.94
N PRO A 231 25.09 -9.35 -17.96
CA PRO A 231 24.94 -10.07 -19.21
C PRO A 231 24.98 -11.59 -19.02
N ALA A 232 24.12 -12.33 -19.71
CA ALA A 232 24.04 -13.78 -19.60
C ALA A 232 25.37 -14.50 -19.93
N ALA A 233 26.24 -13.86 -20.71
CA ALA A 233 27.58 -14.37 -21.04
C ALA A 233 28.55 -14.36 -19.84
N ILE A 234 28.28 -13.58 -18.78
CA ILE A 234 29.14 -13.50 -17.59
C ILE A 234 28.60 -14.44 -16.53
N THR A 235 28.90 -15.72 -16.65
CA THR A 235 28.42 -16.77 -15.75
C THR A 235 29.35 -16.91 -14.54
N GLU A 236 30.63 -16.60 -14.69
CA GLU A 236 31.63 -16.75 -13.64
C GLU A 236 31.63 -15.56 -12.67
N ARG A 237 31.52 -15.85 -11.38
CA ARG A 237 31.53 -14.86 -10.30
C ARG A 237 32.80 -13.98 -10.30
N ARG A 238 33.94 -14.51 -10.76
CA ARG A 238 35.22 -13.78 -10.85
C ARG A 238 35.23 -12.70 -11.95
N GLN A 239 34.41 -12.85 -12.98
CA GLN A 239 34.32 -11.88 -14.09
C GLN A 239 33.43 -10.69 -13.77
N GLN A 240 32.54 -10.81 -12.79
CA GLN A 240 31.60 -9.75 -12.43
C GLN A 240 32.29 -8.45 -11.96
N PRO A 241 33.28 -8.48 -11.06
CA PRO A 241 33.97 -7.26 -10.65
C PRO A 241 34.64 -6.54 -11.82
N VAL A 242 35.29 -7.30 -12.73
CA VAL A 242 35.96 -6.74 -13.91
C VAL A 242 34.95 -6.07 -14.85
N TYR A 243 33.80 -6.67 -15.04
CA TYR A 243 32.73 -6.07 -15.86
C TYR A 243 32.24 -4.75 -15.27
N TYR A 244 31.94 -4.74 -13.98
CA TYR A 244 31.44 -3.54 -13.30
C TYR A 244 32.51 -2.44 -13.18
N SER A 245 33.78 -2.78 -13.00
CA SER A 245 34.88 -1.81 -13.02
C SER A 245 34.98 -1.12 -14.38
N ARG A 246 35.03 -1.88 -15.47
CA ARG A 246 35.04 -1.31 -16.83
C ARG A 246 33.82 -0.43 -17.15
N LEU A 247 32.65 -0.82 -16.64
CA LEU A 247 31.42 -0.03 -16.76
C LEU A 247 31.57 1.31 -16.02
N LEU A 248 32.04 1.27 -14.78
CA LEU A 248 32.30 2.47 -13.98
C LEU A 248 33.26 3.41 -14.67
N ASP A 249 34.40 2.90 -15.19
CA ASP A 249 35.41 3.70 -15.88
C ASP A 249 34.82 4.40 -17.11
N LYS A 250 34.02 3.70 -17.90
CA LYS A 250 33.35 4.29 -19.07
C LYS A 250 32.36 5.38 -18.70
N ILE A 251 31.58 5.19 -17.65
CA ILE A 251 30.59 6.19 -17.20
C ILE A 251 31.34 7.39 -16.56
N ALA A 252 32.35 7.14 -15.76
CA ALA A 252 33.17 8.18 -15.14
C ALA A 252 33.91 9.07 -16.15
N ALA A 253 34.27 8.52 -17.31
CA ALA A 253 34.87 9.28 -18.41
C ALA A 253 33.88 10.26 -19.08
N THR A 254 32.58 10.19 -18.77
CA THR A 254 31.56 11.07 -19.35
C THR A 254 31.49 12.37 -18.52
N PRO A 255 31.73 13.55 -19.10
CA PRO A 255 31.79 14.83 -18.35
C PRO A 255 30.49 15.24 -17.65
N ALA A 256 29.38 14.60 -17.99
CA ALA A 256 28.08 14.87 -17.36
C ALA A 256 27.96 14.36 -15.90
N PHE A 257 28.86 13.49 -15.45
CA PHE A 257 28.80 12.89 -14.11
C PHE A 257 30.00 13.30 -13.26
N ASN A 258 29.73 13.89 -12.11
CA ASN A 258 30.77 14.27 -11.13
C ASN A 258 31.30 13.06 -10.34
N SER A 259 30.47 12.04 -10.15
CA SER A 259 30.85 10.82 -9.45
C SER A 259 29.91 9.67 -9.83
N VAL A 260 30.46 8.46 -9.81
CA VAL A 260 29.75 7.24 -10.20
C VAL A 260 30.00 6.18 -9.14
N GLY A 261 28.98 5.37 -8.86
CA GLY A 261 29.10 4.27 -7.91
C GLY A 261 28.11 3.15 -8.20
N ILE A 262 28.44 1.95 -7.75
CA ILE A 262 27.56 0.78 -7.83
C ILE A 262 27.12 0.39 -6.43
N VAL A 263 25.88 -0.07 -6.31
CA VAL A 263 25.31 -0.61 -5.07
C VAL A 263 24.40 -1.80 -5.37
N ALA A 264 24.45 -2.81 -4.53
CA ALA A 264 23.53 -3.94 -4.56
C ALA A 264 23.20 -4.41 -3.12
N PRO A 265 21.90 -4.41 -2.75
CA PRO A 265 20.74 -3.80 -3.41
C PRO A 265 20.70 -2.26 -3.23
N LEU A 266 19.96 -1.58 -4.12
CA LEU A 266 19.77 -0.12 -4.02
C LEU A 266 19.02 0.23 -2.72
N PRO A 267 19.45 1.26 -1.97
CA PRO A 267 18.71 1.77 -0.82
C PRO A 267 17.28 2.15 -1.19
N LEU A 268 16.33 1.87 -0.28
CA LEU A 268 14.90 2.22 -0.43
C LEU A 268 14.18 1.55 -1.61
N ALA A 269 14.81 0.64 -2.35
CA ALA A 269 14.18 -0.08 -3.47
C ALA A 269 13.26 -1.25 -3.04
N GLY A 270 12.98 -1.39 -1.74
CA GLY A 270 12.08 -2.43 -1.22
C GLY A 270 12.72 -3.82 -1.05
N VAL A 271 13.95 -4.02 -1.51
CA VAL A 271 14.71 -5.26 -1.36
C VAL A 271 15.93 -4.98 -0.47
N ASP A 272 16.05 -5.70 0.63
CA ASP A 272 17.19 -5.60 1.52
C ASP A 272 17.88 -6.97 1.63
N ALA A 273 19.17 -7.04 1.35
CA ALA A 273 19.97 -8.19 1.74
C ALA A 273 20.17 -8.15 3.27
N ARG A 274 19.90 -9.26 3.92
CA ARG A 274 20.00 -9.40 5.37
C ARG A 274 21.10 -10.39 5.71
N ALA A 275 21.85 -10.08 6.77
CA ALA A 275 22.88 -10.94 7.31
C ALA A 275 22.80 -10.96 8.83
N SER A 276 23.23 -12.03 9.46
CA SER A 276 23.46 -12.04 10.91
C SER A 276 24.82 -11.41 11.21
N LEU A 277 24.87 -10.59 12.25
CA LEU A 277 26.06 -9.95 12.76
C LEU A 277 26.43 -10.57 14.11
N THR A 278 27.67 -10.95 14.28
CA THR A 278 28.23 -11.35 15.57
C THR A 278 29.50 -10.52 15.84
N VAL A 279 29.55 -9.85 16.97
CA VAL A 279 30.70 -9.05 17.37
C VAL A 279 31.69 -9.96 18.11
N GLU A 280 32.98 -9.90 17.74
CA GLU A 280 34.02 -10.70 18.39
C GLU A 280 34.07 -10.39 19.90
N GLY A 281 34.15 -11.44 20.72
CA GLY A 281 34.17 -11.33 22.18
C GLY A 281 32.83 -11.06 22.87
N ARG A 282 31.72 -11.01 22.12
CA ARG A 282 30.37 -10.90 22.71
C ARG A 282 29.57 -12.16 22.49
N THR A 283 29.09 -12.74 23.58
CA THR A 283 28.19 -13.88 23.53
C THR A 283 26.77 -13.40 23.24
N VAL A 284 26.20 -13.82 22.11
CA VAL A 284 24.80 -13.54 21.77
C VAL A 284 23.96 -14.67 22.37
N PRO A 285 22.92 -14.40 23.17
CA PRO A 285 22.04 -15.44 23.71
C PRO A 285 21.50 -16.32 22.60
N ALA A 286 21.43 -17.62 22.85
CA ALA A 286 20.86 -18.58 21.92
C ALA A 286 19.40 -18.20 21.60
N GLY A 287 19.14 -17.84 20.33
CA GLY A 287 17.81 -17.37 19.87
C GLY A 287 17.75 -15.89 19.48
N GLU A 288 18.66 -15.02 19.91
CA GLU A 288 18.75 -13.62 19.48
C GLU A 288 19.75 -13.47 18.34
N ARG A 289 19.27 -13.58 17.08
CA ARG A 289 20.12 -13.23 15.93
C ARG A 289 20.08 -11.74 15.68
N GLN A 290 21.24 -11.12 15.71
CA GLN A 290 21.39 -9.72 15.37
C GLN A 290 21.37 -9.58 13.85
N ILE A 291 20.20 -9.32 13.28
CA ILE A 291 20.02 -9.17 11.81
C ILE A 291 20.32 -7.74 11.41
N VAL A 292 21.25 -7.59 10.49
CA VAL A 292 21.64 -6.31 9.89
C VAL A 292 21.35 -6.29 8.39
N LYS A 293 21.17 -5.10 7.83
CA LYS A 293 21.06 -4.91 6.38
C LYS A 293 22.45 -4.80 5.78
N LEU A 294 22.71 -5.58 4.73
CA LEU A 294 23.97 -5.62 4.03
C LEU A 294 23.83 -5.02 2.63
N ARG A 295 24.80 -4.23 2.22
CA ARG A 295 24.94 -3.72 0.86
C ARG A 295 26.35 -3.88 0.35
N SER A 296 26.48 -4.39 -0.86
CA SER A 296 27.75 -4.40 -1.57
C SER A 296 27.85 -3.10 -2.36
N VAL A 297 28.93 -2.34 -2.17
CA VAL A 297 29.10 -1.01 -2.78
C VAL A 297 30.49 -0.88 -3.38
N SER A 298 30.65 -0.03 -4.41
CA SER A 298 31.95 0.38 -4.93
C SER A 298 32.54 1.55 -4.13
N SER A 299 33.83 1.84 -4.32
CA SER A 299 34.53 2.97 -3.67
C SER A 299 33.84 4.32 -3.93
N GLY A 300 33.34 4.56 -5.14
CA GLY A 300 32.66 5.80 -5.52
C GLY A 300 31.24 5.97 -4.97
N TYR A 301 30.63 4.95 -4.38
CA TYR A 301 29.25 4.96 -3.92
C TYR A 301 28.94 6.09 -2.91
N PHE A 302 29.76 6.25 -1.89
CA PHE A 302 29.55 7.25 -0.84
C PHE A 302 29.61 8.67 -1.40
N ARG A 303 30.55 8.92 -2.33
CA ARG A 303 30.69 10.21 -3.01
C ARG A 303 29.50 10.48 -3.93
N ALA A 304 29.04 9.46 -4.69
CA ALA A 304 27.93 9.60 -5.60
C ALA A 304 26.60 9.91 -4.89
N LEU A 305 26.39 9.39 -3.70
CA LEU A 305 25.22 9.67 -2.88
C LEU A 305 25.39 10.85 -1.90
N GLY A 306 26.57 11.45 -1.81
CA GLY A 306 26.86 12.51 -0.85
C GLY A 306 26.74 12.04 0.60
N VAL A 307 27.01 10.76 0.89
CA VAL A 307 27.00 10.20 2.24
C VAL A 307 28.22 10.71 2.99
N THR A 308 28.00 11.29 4.16
CA THR A 308 29.07 11.83 4.99
C THR A 308 29.68 10.75 5.87
N LEU A 309 31.00 10.57 5.76
CA LEU A 309 31.75 9.73 6.66
C LEU A 309 31.96 10.47 7.99
N ARG A 310 31.64 9.84 9.11
CA ARG A 310 31.84 10.41 10.45
C ARG A 310 33.22 10.15 10.97
N ARG A 311 33.74 8.93 10.86
CA ARG A 311 35.04 8.48 11.34
C ARG A 311 35.59 7.39 10.45
N GLY A 312 36.94 7.28 10.39
CA GLY A 312 37.63 6.26 9.62
C GLY A 312 37.79 6.62 8.15
N ARG A 313 37.74 5.63 7.28
CA ARG A 313 37.85 5.80 5.83
C ARG A 313 36.73 5.06 5.07
N VAL A 314 36.49 5.44 3.85
CA VAL A 314 35.68 4.68 2.89
C VAL A 314 36.52 3.63 2.18
N PHE A 315 35.89 2.80 1.36
CA PHE A 315 36.60 1.81 0.53
C PHE A 315 37.52 2.48 -0.49
N ASP A 316 38.66 1.87 -0.72
CA ASP A 316 39.58 2.21 -1.79
C ASP A 316 39.85 1.01 -2.72
N GLU A 317 40.67 1.20 -3.74
CA GLU A 317 40.96 0.17 -4.73
C GLU A 317 41.72 -1.04 -4.16
N THR A 318 42.37 -0.90 -3.03
CA THR A 318 43.10 -1.98 -2.38
C THR A 318 42.19 -2.92 -1.60
N ASP A 319 40.97 -2.51 -1.32
CA ASP A 319 39.99 -3.32 -0.57
C ASP A 319 39.28 -4.40 -1.44
N VAL A 320 39.55 -4.46 -2.75
CA VAL A 320 38.77 -5.29 -3.70
C VAL A 320 39.09 -6.78 -3.62
N ASP A 321 40.33 -7.15 -3.26
CA ASP A 321 40.76 -8.56 -3.34
C ASP A 321 41.71 -8.97 -2.19
N THR A 322 41.63 -8.33 -1.04
CA THR A 322 42.44 -8.65 0.10
C THR A 322 41.88 -9.81 0.89
N ALA A 323 42.75 -10.61 1.49
CA ALA A 323 42.38 -11.67 2.44
C ALA A 323 41.60 -11.13 3.66
N LYS A 324 41.64 -9.82 3.89
CA LYS A 324 40.88 -9.13 4.93
C LYS A 324 39.68 -8.39 4.32
N GLN A 325 38.48 -8.90 4.58
CA GLN A 325 37.28 -8.19 4.19
C GLN A 325 37.05 -7.00 5.13
N VAL A 326 36.60 -5.89 4.56
CA VAL A 326 36.34 -4.64 5.30
C VAL A 326 34.90 -4.18 5.14
N ALA A 327 34.38 -3.44 6.13
CA ALA A 327 33.05 -2.88 6.11
C ALA A 327 33.03 -1.45 6.63
N VAL A 328 32.11 -0.67 6.06
CA VAL A 328 31.68 0.62 6.61
C VAL A 328 30.29 0.39 7.20
N ILE A 329 30.08 0.84 8.43
CA ILE A 329 28.83 0.66 9.15
C ILE A 329 28.07 1.98 9.27
N SER A 330 26.75 1.93 9.49
CA SER A 330 25.97 3.12 9.78
C SER A 330 26.18 3.58 11.23
N GLU A 331 26.04 4.88 11.48
CA GLU A 331 26.11 5.46 12.84
C GLU A 331 25.12 4.80 13.79
N SER A 332 23.91 4.45 13.30
CA SER A 332 22.90 3.73 14.08
C SER A 332 23.37 2.33 14.51
N LEU A 333 24.10 1.64 13.66
CA LEU A 333 24.69 0.34 13.99
C LEU A 333 25.85 0.53 14.99
N ALA A 334 26.71 1.52 14.79
CA ALA A 334 27.79 1.84 15.71
C ALA A 334 27.24 2.14 17.13
N ARG A 335 26.24 3.00 17.25
CA ARG A 335 25.58 3.32 18.54
C ARG A 335 24.92 2.10 19.20
N ARG A 336 24.31 1.23 18.42
CA ARG A 336 23.61 0.06 18.94
C ARG A 336 24.54 -1.03 19.46
N TYR A 337 25.61 -1.30 18.71
CA TYR A 337 26.50 -2.43 19.00
C TYR A 337 27.81 -2.02 19.69
N PHE A 338 28.16 -0.73 19.67
CA PHE A 338 29.37 -0.18 20.26
C PHE A 338 29.08 1.14 21.02
N PRO A 339 28.17 1.11 22.02
CA PRO A 339 27.63 2.34 22.62
C PRO A 339 28.66 3.24 23.29
N ASN A 340 29.83 2.76 23.67
CA ASN A 340 30.91 3.53 24.31
C ASN A 340 32.29 3.11 23.83
N GLU A 341 32.34 2.46 22.67
CA GLU A 341 33.58 1.94 22.11
C GLU A 341 33.77 2.46 20.69
N ASP A 342 35.00 2.62 20.26
CA ASP A 342 35.28 2.88 18.85
C ASP A 342 35.14 1.58 18.04
N PRO A 343 34.23 1.55 17.06
CA PRO A 343 34.02 0.38 16.23
C PRO A 343 35.15 0.16 15.22
N ILE A 344 35.99 1.17 14.93
CA ILE A 344 37.04 1.08 13.91
C ILE A 344 38.15 0.10 14.37
N GLY A 345 38.51 -0.80 13.47
CA GLY A 345 39.49 -1.86 13.75
C GLY A 345 38.93 -3.09 14.46
N ARG A 346 37.65 -3.03 14.92
CA ARG A 346 37.00 -4.20 15.53
C ARG A 346 36.58 -5.21 14.45
N ARG A 347 36.66 -6.48 14.82
CA ARG A 347 36.24 -7.60 13.96
C ARG A 347 34.82 -8.01 14.25
N VAL A 348 34.10 -8.29 13.19
CA VAL A 348 32.73 -8.83 13.25
C VAL A 348 32.60 -10.00 12.29
N THR A 349 31.80 -10.96 12.65
CA THR A 349 31.42 -12.03 11.74
C THR A 349 30.07 -11.70 11.11
N ILE A 350 30.03 -11.63 9.79
CA ILE A 350 28.82 -11.42 9.01
C ILE A 350 28.50 -12.73 8.31
N ALA A 351 27.35 -13.35 8.66
CA ALA A 351 26.87 -14.56 7.99
C ALA A 351 25.65 -14.24 7.15
N ALA A 352 25.79 -14.30 5.82
CA ALA A 352 24.73 -14.16 4.85
C ALA A 352 24.32 -15.55 4.33
N PRO A 353 23.00 -15.77 4.07
CA PRO A 353 22.49 -17.10 3.67
C PRO A 353 23.20 -17.67 2.43
N GLU A 354 23.56 -16.83 1.48
CA GLU A 354 24.19 -17.25 0.22
C GLU A 354 25.73 -17.25 0.22
N LYS A 355 26.35 -16.56 1.19
CA LYS A 355 27.80 -16.30 1.18
C LYS A 355 28.55 -16.95 2.34
N GLY A 356 27.82 -17.61 3.26
CA GLY A 356 28.41 -18.17 4.48
C GLY A 356 28.85 -17.11 5.49
N ALA A 357 29.53 -17.55 6.56
CA ALA A 357 30.07 -16.66 7.57
C ALA A 357 31.44 -16.11 7.11
N ARG A 358 31.66 -14.80 7.27
CA ARG A 358 32.90 -14.12 6.92
C ARG A 358 33.30 -13.16 8.02
N GLU A 359 34.58 -13.15 8.33
CA GLU A 359 35.17 -12.19 9.23
C GLU A 359 35.43 -10.86 8.50
N VAL A 360 35.01 -9.76 9.08
CA VAL A 360 35.09 -8.43 8.48
C VAL A 360 35.62 -7.42 9.47
N VAL A 361 36.55 -6.59 9.05
CA VAL A 361 37.13 -5.48 9.87
C VAL A 361 36.38 -4.19 9.56
N MET A 362 35.92 -3.48 10.58
CA MET A 362 35.27 -2.18 10.41
C MET A 362 36.31 -1.09 10.16
N ILE A 363 36.14 -0.32 9.07
CA ILE A 363 37.10 0.72 8.66
C ILE A 363 36.53 2.13 8.72
N GLY A 364 35.22 2.29 8.91
CA GLY A 364 34.57 3.60 8.99
C GLY A 364 33.12 3.53 9.38
N HIS A 365 32.58 4.67 9.82
CA HIS A 365 31.14 4.84 10.10
C HIS A 365 30.68 6.29 9.89
#